data_00452eb19858cd1a9d4ee3a1b9b9251a
#
_entry.id   00452eb19858cd1a9d4ee3a1b9b9251a
#
_cell.length_a   1.000
_cell.length_b   1.000
_cell.length_c   1.000
_cell.angle_alpha   90.00
_cell.angle_beta   90.00
_cell.angle_gamma   90.00
#
_symmetry.space_group_name_H-M   'P 1'
#
loop_
_entity.id
_entity.type
_entity.pdbx_description
1 polymer ?
#
loop_
_entity_poly.entity_id
_entity_poly.type
_entity_poly.pdbx_seq_one_letter_code
_entity_poly.pdbx_strand_id
1 'polypeptide(L)'
;IPEINRSQAVYPDRGDIIPNPAGSARGFKFKKEETSFFILPGVPREMQTMMENYVLPWINDKTPQRIYTRKLRTSGMGESALAEKIETIVANAEQIEFGFFPSVYGVDIVVKGKNSSKVEETISEISKILSSIIYATSDDNIEDIIIQLLIEKGKSISTAESCTGGLISKLFTDQPGSSAFLLGGVIAYHNDLKMDLLKVSAETLENVGAVSEET
;
A
#
# COMPACT_ATOMS: atom_id res chain seq x y z
N ILE A 1 -38.99 13.26 -11.50
CA ILE A 1 -38.26 12.24 -10.71
C ILE A 1 -39.10 10.98 -10.77
N PRO A 2 -38.58 9.83 -11.23
CA PRO A 2 -39.31 8.57 -11.28
C PRO A 2 -39.85 8.20 -9.88
N GLU A 3 -41.04 7.63 -9.82
CA GLU A 3 -41.74 7.32 -8.56
C GLU A 3 -40.95 6.35 -7.66
N ILE A 4 -40.14 5.48 -8.28
CA ILE A 4 -39.22 4.57 -7.59
C ILE A 4 -38.16 5.29 -6.74
N ASN A 5 -37.83 6.54 -7.05
CA ASN A 5 -36.87 7.34 -6.31
C ASN A 5 -37.51 8.13 -5.14
N ARG A 6 -38.84 8.07 -4.97
CA ARG A 6 -39.51 8.70 -3.82
C ARG A 6 -39.11 8.06 -2.51
N SER A 7 -38.87 6.74 -2.48
CA SER A 7 -38.39 6.05 -1.29
C SER A 7 -37.02 6.53 -0.80
N GLN A 8 -36.18 7.08 -1.70
CA GLN A 8 -34.89 7.64 -1.35
C GLN A 8 -35.00 9.02 -0.65
N ALA A 9 -36.16 9.63 -0.67
CA ALA A 9 -36.45 10.89 0.02
C ALA A 9 -37.09 10.68 1.39
N VAL A 10 -37.40 9.45 1.78
CA VAL A 10 -37.97 9.10 3.08
C VAL A 10 -36.82 8.85 4.06
N TYR A 11 -36.78 9.65 5.11
CA TYR A 11 -35.75 9.55 6.16
C TYR A 11 -36.43 9.31 7.52
N PRO A 12 -35.73 8.63 8.45
CA PRO A 12 -36.16 8.57 9.83
C PRO A 12 -36.34 9.99 10.41
N ASP A 13 -37.33 10.17 11.25
CA ASP A 13 -37.63 11.41 11.95
C ASP A 13 -36.62 11.73 13.07
N ARG A 14 -35.77 10.77 13.42
CA ARG A 14 -34.75 10.88 14.47
C ARG A 14 -33.37 10.61 13.89
N GLY A 15 -32.43 11.53 14.14
CA GLY A 15 -31.04 11.46 13.71
C GLY A 15 -30.68 12.55 12.72
N ASP A 16 -29.41 12.59 12.35
CA ASP A 16 -28.82 13.57 11.44
C ASP A 16 -28.61 12.97 10.06
N ILE A 17 -28.94 13.70 9.02
CA ILE A 17 -28.62 13.31 7.63
C ILE A 17 -27.16 13.62 7.36
N ILE A 18 -26.41 12.64 6.83
CA ILE A 18 -25.05 12.82 6.32
C ILE A 18 -25.17 13.10 4.81
N PRO A 19 -24.78 14.30 4.35
CA PRO A 19 -24.81 14.64 2.94
C PRO A 19 -23.88 13.77 2.11
N ASN A 20 -24.30 13.46 0.87
CA ASN A 20 -23.50 12.72 -0.08
C ASN A 20 -23.16 13.57 -1.29
N PRO A 21 -21.97 14.19 -1.35
CA PRO A 21 -21.58 14.99 -2.52
C PRO A 21 -21.19 14.15 -3.74
N ALA A 22 -20.97 12.83 -3.57
CA ALA A 22 -20.54 11.91 -4.63
C ALA A 22 -21.69 11.14 -5.31
N GLY A 23 -22.93 11.23 -4.77
CA GLY A 23 -24.09 10.50 -5.30
C GLY A 23 -25.42 10.92 -4.72
N SER A 24 -26.47 10.14 -4.98
CA SER A 24 -27.85 10.46 -4.58
C SER A 24 -28.28 9.84 -3.24
N ALA A 25 -27.66 8.74 -2.84
CA ALA A 25 -27.97 8.08 -1.57
C ALA A 25 -27.41 8.88 -0.41
N ARG A 26 -28.20 9.05 0.65
CA ARG A 26 -27.76 9.79 1.84
C ARG A 26 -27.38 8.83 2.94
N GLY A 27 -26.48 9.28 3.82
CA GLY A 27 -26.14 8.57 5.04
C GLY A 27 -26.95 9.09 6.22
N PHE A 28 -26.83 8.37 7.32
CA PHE A 28 -27.56 8.62 8.53
C PHE A 28 -26.64 8.51 9.74
N LYS A 29 -26.80 9.43 10.71
CA LYS A 29 -26.19 9.33 12.02
C LYS A 29 -27.28 9.38 13.09
N PHE A 30 -27.25 8.49 14.03
CA PHE A 30 -28.10 8.54 15.22
C PHE A 30 -27.34 8.08 16.47
N LYS A 31 -27.82 8.49 17.63
CA LYS A 31 -27.28 8.07 18.93
C LYS A 31 -28.28 7.17 19.64
N LYS A 32 -27.80 6.05 20.19
CA LYS A 32 -28.53 5.21 21.11
C LYS A 32 -27.66 5.00 22.35
N GLU A 33 -28.14 5.47 23.48
CA GLU A 33 -27.38 5.54 24.72
C GLU A 33 -26.07 6.32 24.48
N GLU A 34 -24.89 5.76 24.81
CA GLU A 34 -23.58 6.37 24.56
C GLU A 34 -22.99 6.00 23.20
N THR A 35 -23.65 5.15 22.41
CA THR A 35 -23.15 4.68 21.12
C THR A 35 -23.69 5.54 19.98
N SER A 36 -22.80 6.02 19.13
CA SER A 36 -23.14 6.69 17.86
C SER A 36 -23.09 5.71 16.71
N PHE A 37 -24.12 5.70 15.89
CA PHE A 37 -24.25 4.83 14.72
C PHE A 37 -24.21 5.69 13.47
N PHE A 38 -23.45 5.21 12.47
CA PHE A 38 -23.36 5.81 11.16
C PHE A 38 -23.79 4.77 10.12
N ILE A 39 -24.76 5.11 9.31
CA ILE A 39 -25.25 4.29 8.20
C ILE A 39 -24.86 4.98 6.91
N LEU A 40 -24.07 4.33 6.08
CA LEU A 40 -23.54 4.87 4.85
C LEU A 40 -23.95 4.00 3.66
N PRO A 41 -23.98 4.56 2.41
CA PRO A 41 -24.27 3.81 1.20
C PRO A 41 -23.25 2.69 0.96
N GLY A 42 -23.68 1.62 0.28
CA GLY A 42 -22.81 0.51 -0.10
C GLY A 42 -21.87 0.80 -1.28
N VAL A 43 -22.07 1.90 -2.00
CA VAL A 43 -21.18 2.29 -3.11
C VAL A 43 -19.87 2.83 -2.55
N PRO A 44 -18.71 2.20 -2.83
CA PRO A 44 -17.43 2.54 -2.17
C PRO A 44 -17.05 4.02 -2.27
N ARG A 45 -17.16 4.62 -3.45
CA ARG A 45 -16.85 6.04 -3.68
C ARG A 45 -17.71 6.97 -2.83
N GLU A 46 -19.01 6.68 -2.74
CA GLU A 46 -19.95 7.47 -1.92
C GLU A 46 -19.62 7.34 -0.43
N MET A 47 -19.44 6.11 0.02
CA MET A 47 -19.08 5.79 1.41
C MET A 47 -17.77 6.46 1.83
N GLN A 48 -16.70 6.34 1.03
CA GLN A 48 -15.40 6.97 1.31
C GLN A 48 -15.51 8.49 1.43
N THR A 49 -16.20 9.13 0.47
CA THR A 49 -16.41 10.58 0.51
C THR A 49 -17.15 11.04 1.77
N MET A 50 -18.16 10.27 2.21
CA MET A 50 -18.90 10.58 3.44
C MET A 50 -18.07 10.29 4.69
N MET A 51 -17.28 9.23 4.72
CA MET A 51 -16.33 8.95 5.79
C MET A 51 -15.36 10.11 5.98
N GLU A 52 -14.70 10.55 4.91
CA GLU A 52 -13.68 11.60 4.94
C GLU A 52 -14.25 12.96 5.35
N ASN A 53 -15.42 13.32 4.82
CA ASN A 53 -15.97 14.67 5.02
C ASN A 53 -16.79 14.82 6.30
N TYR A 54 -17.34 13.74 6.86
CA TYR A 54 -18.27 13.82 7.99
C TYR A 54 -17.95 12.91 9.15
N VAL A 55 -17.68 11.62 8.90
CA VAL A 55 -17.53 10.65 9.99
C VAL A 55 -16.18 10.80 10.68
N LEU A 56 -15.09 10.84 9.93
CA LEU A 56 -13.74 11.00 10.49
C LEU A 56 -13.54 12.34 11.21
N PRO A 57 -13.99 13.51 10.68
CA PRO A 57 -13.96 14.75 11.43
C PRO A 57 -14.74 14.70 12.73
N TRP A 58 -15.94 14.07 12.71
CA TRP A 58 -16.74 13.92 13.92
C TRP A 58 -16.05 13.03 14.98
N ILE A 59 -15.44 11.90 14.56
CA ILE A 59 -14.67 11.03 15.45
C ILE A 59 -13.48 11.80 16.03
N ASN A 60 -12.74 12.54 15.21
CA ASN A 60 -11.59 13.32 15.63
C ASN A 60 -11.96 14.40 16.67
N ASP A 61 -13.14 15.03 16.50
CA ASP A 61 -13.66 16.02 17.47
C ASP A 61 -14.00 15.38 18.83
N LYS A 62 -14.46 14.13 18.82
CA LYS A 62 -14.88 13.40 20.04
C LYS A 62 -13.74 12.60 20.68
N THR A 63 -12.65 12.38 19.98
CA THR A 63 -11.52 11.58 20.47
C THR A 63 -10.40 12.50 20.96
N PRO A 64 -10.25 12.66 22.29
CA PRO A 64 -9.26 13.62 22.83
C PRO A 64 -7.81 13.18 22.64
N GLN A 65 -7.57 11.92 22.31
CA GLN A 65 -6.23 11.36 22.13
C GLN A 65 -6.02 10.99 20.65
N ARG A 66 -5.12 11.71 20.00
CA ARG A 66 -4.63 11.33 18.67
C ARG A 66 -3.60 10.22 18.79
N ILE A 67 -3.71 9.21 17.93
CA ILE A 67 -2.68 8.21 17.71
C ILE A 67 -1.93 8.60 16.45
N TYR A 68 -0.64 8.82 16.60
CA TYR A 68 0.25 9.06 15.46
C TYR A 68 0.78 7.72 14.97
N THR A 69 0.69 7.50 13.68
CA THR A 69 1.14 6.27 13.05
C THR A 69 2.13 6.60 11.95
N ARG A 70 3.22 5.84 11.89
CA ARG A 70 4.20 5.87 10.81
C ARG A 70 4.45 4.46 10.33
N LYS A 71 4.75 4.34 9.05
CA LYS A 71 5.04 3.08 8.38
C LYS A 71 6.40 3.17 7.71
N LEU A 72 7.19 2.12 7.86
CA LEU A 72 8.40 1.88 7.08
C LEU A 72 8.18 0.63 6.26
N ARG A 73 8.37 0.70 4.96
CA ARG A 73 8.27 -0.45 4.06
C ARG A 73 9.67 -0.96 3.75
N THR A 74 9.90 -2.24 4.01
CA THR A 74 11.22 -2.86 3.82
C THR A 74 11.16 -3.99 2.80
N SER A 75 12.30 -4.30 2.19
CA SER A 75 12.45 -5.42 1.25
C SER A 75 13.76 -6.16 1.50
N GLY A 76 13.82 -7.45 1.12
CA GLY A 76 15.05 -8.24 1.17
C GLY A 76 15.42 -8.80 2.54
N MET A 77 14.55 -8.68 3.56
CA MET A 77 14.79 -9.24 4.89
C MET A 77 13.50 -9.82 5.48
N GLY A 78 13.61 -11.01 6.09
CA GLY A 78 12.49 -11.64 6.79
C GLY A 78 12.22 -11.00 8.17
N GLU A 79 11.01 -11.22 8.69
CA GLU A 79 10.50 -10.61 9.92
C GLU A 79 11.42 -10.86 11.13
N SER A 80 11.84 -12.11 11.36
CA SER A 80 12.67 -12.45 12.53
C SER A 80 14.02 -11.73 12.53
N ALA A 81 14.71 -11.70 11.37
CA ALA A 81 15.99 -11.00 11.25
C ALA A 81 15.85 -9.48 11.36
N LEU A 82 14.72 -8.93 10.90
CA LEU A 82 14.40 -7.52 11.02
C LEU A 82 14.11 -7.16 12.48
N ALA A 83 13.28 -7.95 13.17
CA ALA A 83 12.97 -7.76 14.58
C ALA A 83 14.22 -7.80 15.47
N GLU A 84 15.14 -8.74 15.23
CA GLU A 84 16.42 -8.84 15.93
C GLU A 84 17.26 -7.55 15.77
N LYS A 85 17.34 -7.00 14.56
CA LYS A 85 18.10 -5.78 14.30
C LYS A 85 17.61 -4.54 15.08
N ILE A 86 16.31 -4.45 15.33
CA ILE A 86 15.71 -3.30 16.02
C ILE A 86 15.25 -3.62 17.44
N GLU A 87 15.59 -4.82 17.97
CA GLU A 87 15.18 -5.29 19.29
C GLU A 87 15.44 -4.25 20.39
N THR A 88 16.64 -3.66 20.41
CA THR A 88 17.00 -2.65 21.40
C THR A 88 16.11 -1.41 21.34
N ILE A 89 15.74 -0.97 20.13
CA ILE A 89 14.82 0.16 19.95
C ILE A 89 13.44 -0.20 20.48
N VAL A 90 12.94 -1.38 20.10
CA VAL A 90 11.62 -1.86 20.54
C VAL A 90 11.54 -1.98 22.06
N ALA A 91 12.58 -2.53 22.70
CA ALA A 91 12.63 -2.71 24.15
C ALA A 91 12.67 -1.38 24.94
N ASN A 92 13.28 -0.34 24.35
CA ASN A 92 13.45 0.97 25.03
C ASN A 92 12.36 1.99 24.66
N ALA A 93 11.52 1.71 23.70
CA ALA A 93 10.52 2.66 23.20
C ALA A 93 9.26 2.67 24.08
N GLU A 94 9.30 3.46 25.15
CA GLU A 94 8.15 3.64 26.06
C GLU A 94 6.96 4.31 25.36
N GLN A 95 5.76 3.74 25.53
CA GLN A 95 4.49 4.27 24.98
C GLN A 95 4.42 4.24 23.45
N ILE A 96 5.21 3.39 22.81
CA ILE A 96 5.20 3.11 21.39
C ILE A 96 4.75 1.66 21.19
N GLU A 97 3.84 1.47 20.24
CA GLU A 97 3.39 0.16 19.78
C GLU A 97 4.01 -0.14 18.41
N PHE A 98 4.48 -1.36 18.24
CA PHE A 98 5.06 -1.86 17.00
C PHE A 98 4.17 -2.93 16.37
N GLY A 99 4.02 -2.87 15.06
CA GLY A 99 3.40 -3.93 14.27
C GLY A 99 4.32 -4.32 13.12
N PHE A 100 4.47 -5.62 12.89
CA PHE A 100 5.19 -6.19 11.76
C PHE A 100 4.20 -6.88 10.84
N PHE A 101 4.22 -6.52 9.57
CA PHE A 101 3.28 -7.02 8.56
C PHE A 101 4.05 -7.62 7.39
N PRO A 102 4.34 -8.94 7.44
CA PRO A 102 5.04 -9.61 6.36
C PRO A 102 4.17 -9.72 5.12
N SER A 103 4.79 -9.57 3.96
CA SER A 103 4.20 -9.74 2.64
C SER A 103 5.20 -10.37 1.68
N VAL A 104 4.79 -10.61 0.44
CA VAL A 104 5.70 -11.09 -0.62
C VAL A 104 6.78 -10.07 -1.00
N TYR A 105 6.58 -8.80 -0.69
CA TYR A 105 7.53 -7.72 -0.97
C TYR A 105 8.56 -7.51 0.13
N GLY A 106 8.26 -7.96 1.35
CA GLY A 106 9.07 -7.75 2.55
C GLY A 106 8.21 -7.56 3.79
N VAL A 107 8.67 -6.75 4.74
CA VAL A 107 7.97 -6.51 6.00
C VAL A 107 7.70 -5.03 6.18
N ASP A 108 6.43 -4.67 6.34
CA ASP A 108 6.06 -3.31 6.74
C ASP A 108 6.17 -3.20 8.27
N ILE A 109 6.91 -2.20 8.75
CA ILE A 109 7.00 -1.86 10.18
C ILE A 109 6.07 -0.69 10.43
N VAL A 110 5.12 -0.88 11.34
CA VAL A 110 4.20 0.19 11.76
C VAL A 110 4.51 0.59 13.19
N VAL A 111 4.77 1.87 13.38
CA VAL A 111 5.07 2.48 14.68
C VAL A 111 3.92 3.39 15.08
N LYS A 112 3.34 3.17 16.25
CA LYS A 112 2.19 3.93 16.75
C LYS A 112 2.46 4.48 18.14
N GLY A 113 1.98 5.68 18.41
CA GLY A 113 2.09 6.29 19.74
C GLY A 113 1.20 7.52 19.87
N LYS A 114 1.02 7.96 21.13
CA LYS A 114 0.23 9.17 21.46
C LYS A 114 1.06 10.45 21.35
N ASN A 115 2.37 10.35 21.31
CA ASN A 115 3.30 11.46 21.19
C ASN A 115 3.97 11.43 19.82
N SER A 116 3.67 12.43 18.99
CA SER A 116 4.21 12.55 17.63
C SER A 116 5.75 12.58 17.63
N SER A 117 6.37 13.34 18.52
CA SER A 117 7.83 13.48 18.55
C SER A 117 8.51 12.15 18.87
N LYS A 118 7.98 11.38 19.83
CA LYS A 118 8.49 10.03 20.14
C LYS A 118 8.36 9.06 18.95
N VAL A 119 7.24 9.13 18.22
CA VAL A 119 7.04 8.32 17.01
C VAL A 119 8.07 8.67 15.94
N GLU A 120 8.29 9.96 15.67
CA GLU A 120 9.28 10.40 14.67
C GLU A 120 10.73 10.07 15.08
N GLU A 121 11.06 10.20 16.36
CA GLU A 121 12.37 9.80 16.89
C GLU A 121 12.61 8.30 16.70
N THR A 122 11.66 7.47 17.10
CA THR A 122 11.71 6.02 16.91
C THR A 122 11.87 5.63 15.42
N ILE A 123 11.10 6.26 14.54
CA ILE A 123 11.23 6.06 13.08
C ILE A 123 12.61 6.44 12.58
N SER A 124 13.16 7.57 13.06
CA SER A 124 14.52 8.01 12.70
C SER A 124 15.60 7.02 13.13
N GLU A 125 15.48 6.46 14.34
CA GLU A 125 16.41 5.45 14.85
C GLU A 125 16.35 4.16 14.04
N ILE A 126 15.15 3.64 13.78
CA ILE A 126 14.94 2.45 12.93
C ILE A 126 15.52 2.69 11.54
N SER A 127 15.24 3.86 10.96
CA SER A 127 15.70 4.21 9.61
C SER A 127 17.21 4.25 9.47
N LYS A 128 17.94 4.61 10.52
CA LYS A 128 19.42 4.57 10.53
C LYS A 128 19.94 3.12 10.45
N ILE A 129 19.30 2.20 11.18
CA ILE A 129 19.73 0.80 11.21
C ILE A 129 19.34 0.07 9.92
N LEU A 130 18.13 0.34 9.40
CA LEU A 130 17.55 -0.38 8.26
C LEU A 130 17.63 0.39 6.94
N SER A 131 18.48 1.43 6.84
CA SER A 131 18.54 2.35 5.70
C SER A 131 18.71 1.67 4.33
N SER A 132 19.42 0.53 4.28
CA SER A 132 19.69 -0.20 3.04
C SER A 132 18.52 -1.06 2.55
N ILE A 133 17.50 -1.29 3.38
CA ILE A 133 16.36 -2.16 3.05
C ILE A 133 15.02 -1.44 3.09
N ILE A 134 14.95 -0.20 3.61
CA ILE A 134 13.76 0.63 3.57
C ILE A 134 13.64 1.22 2.17
N TYR A 135 12.53 0.93 1.47
CA TYR A 135 12.26 1.52 0.17
C TYR A 135 11.21 2.63 0.20
N ALA A 136 10.33 2.67 1.22
CA ALA A 136 9.35 3.74 1.39
C ALA A 136 9.03 4.01 2.87
N THR A 137 8.64 5.26 3.15
CA THR A 137 8.11 5.73 4.44
C THR A 137 6.64 6.18 4.33
N SER A 138 6.02 5.87 3.22
CA SER A 138 4.64 6.15 2.83
C SER A 138 3.89 4.84 2.53
N ASP A 139 2.67 4.96 2.04
CA ASP A 139 1.89 3.80 1.58
C ASP A 139 2.19 3.41 0.11
N ASP A 140 3.14 4.09 -0.54
CA ASP A 140 3.52 3.82 -1.92
C ASP A 140 4.04 2.39 -2.10
N ASN A 141 3.67 1.76 -3.19
CA ASN A 141 4.17 0.44 -3.55
C ASN A 141 5.58 0.53 -4.14
N ILE A 142 6.30 -0.59 -4.16
CA ILE A 142 7.67 -0.63 -4.67
C ILE A 142 7.74 -0.25 -6.16
N GLU A 143 6.74 -0.64 -6.94
CA GLU A 143 6.62 -0.24 -8.34
C GLU A 143 6.47 1.26 -8.52
N ASP A 144 5.71 1.94 -7.66
CA ASP A 144 5.54 3.40 -7.72
C ASP A 144 6.86 4.12 -7.45
N ILE A 145 7.63 3.65 -6.46
CA ILE A 145 8.96 4.19 -6.15
C ILE A 145 9.94 3.98 -7.30
N ILE A 146 9.95 2.78 -7.91
CA ILE A 146 10.81 2.47 -9.06
C ILE A 146 10.47 3.38 -10.23
N ILE A 147 9.19 3.57 -10.53
CA ILE A 147 8.71 4.43 -11.62
C ILE A 147 9.14 5.87 -11.39
N GLN A 148 8.97 6.41 -10.19
CA GLN A 148 9.42 7.76 -9.85
C GLN A 148 10.93 7.90 -10.09
N LEU A 149 11.73 6.94 -9.62
CA LEU A 149 13.18 6.95 -9.80
C LEU A 149 13.60 6.89 -11.29
N LEU A 150 12.90 6.10 -12.11
CA LEU A 150 13.15 6.02 -13.56
C LEU A 150 12.88 7.36 -14.23
N ILE A 151 11.75 7.99 -13.92
CA ILE A 151 11.36 9.29 -14.46
C ILE A 151 12.35 10.38 -14.04
N GLU A 152 12.64 10.48 -12.73
CA GLU A 152 13.55 11.49 -12.17
C GLU A 152 14.97 11.38 -12.76
N LYS A 153 15.44 10.16 -13.00
CA LYS A 153 16.78 9.93 -13.57
C LYS A 153 16.81 9.89 -15.09
N GLY A 154 15.68 10.06 -15.76
CA GLY A 154 15.56 9.95 -17.21
C GLY A 154 16.03 8.59 -17.73
N LYS A 155 15.72 7.50 -17.00
CA LYS A 155 16.08 6.13 -17.34
C LYS A 155 14.90 5.37 -17.89
N SER A 156 15.20 4.38 -18.72
CA SER A 156 14.22 3.43 -19.24
C SER A 156 14.54 2.02 -18.73
N ILE A 157 13.52 1.16 -18.77
CA ILE A 157 13.60 -0.24 -18.37
C ILE A 157 12.99 -1.13 -19.44
N SER A 158 13.54 -2.33 -19.58
CA SER A 158 12.94 -3.46 -20.29
C SER A 158 12.93 -4.66 -19.36
N THR A 159 11.98 -5.58 -19.55
CA THR A 159 11.84 -6.78 -18.73
C THR A 159 12.09 -8.04 -19.53
N ALA A 160 12.74 -9.04 -18.90
CA ALA A 160 12.76 -10.41 -19.37
C ALA A 160 12.16 -11.28 -18.28
N GLU A 161 11.00 -11.88 -18.54
CA GLU A 161 10.22 -12.59 -17.54
C GLU A 161 10.07 -14.07 -17.89
N SER A 162 10.08 -14.92 -16.87
CA SER A 162 9.79 -16.35 -17.00
C SER A 162 8.64 -16.73 -16.06
N CYS A 163 8.92 -17.07 -14.79
CA CYS A 163 7.89 -17.52 -13.83
C CYS A 163 6.84 -16.46 -13.51
N THR A 164 7.17 -15.18 -13.61
CA THR A 164 6.24 -14.06 -13.40
C THR A 164 5.23 -13.89 -14.53
N GLY A 165 5.49 -14.49 -15.72
CA GLY A 165 4.53 -14.53 -16.82
C GLY A 165 4.10 -13.16 -17.37
N GLY A 166 4.91 -12.10 -17.20
CA GLY A 166 4.58 -10.73 -17.63
C GLY A 166 4.06 -9.85 -16.51
N LEU A 167 4.04 -10.32 -15.26
CA LEU A 167 3.52 -9.56 -14.12
C LEU A 167 4.31 -8.26 -13.88
N ILE A 168 5.63 -8.28 -14.00
CA ILE A 168 6.47 -7.09 -13.81
C ILE A 168 6.14 -6.04 -14.86
N SER A 169 6.09 -6.44 -16.12
CA SER A 169 5.67 -5.56 -17.22
C SER A 169 4.27 -4.99 -17.00
N LYS A 170 3.34 -5.82 -16.49
CA LYS A 170 1.96 -5.43 -16.20
C LYS A 170 1.91 -4.36 -15.11
N LEU A 171 2.65 -4.52 -14.01
CA LEU A 171 2.71 -3.53 -12.93
C LEU A 171 3.19 -2.16 -13.43
N PHE A 172 4.17 -2.15 -14.33
CA PHE A 172 4.64 -0.89 -14.94
C PHE A 172 3.62 -0.30 -15.93
N THR A 173 2.94 -1.14 -16.74
CA THR A 173 1.95 -0.67 -17.71
C THR A 173 0.64 -0.22 -17.09
N ASP A 174 0.34 -0.59 -15.86
CA ASP A 174 -0.84 -0.12 -15.13
C ASP A 174 -0.75 1.37 -14.78
N GLN A 175 0.45 1.93 -14.79
CA GLN A 175 0.68 3.34 -14.50
C GLN A 175 0.51 4.20 -15.74
N PRO A 176 -0.33 5.25 -15.69
CA PRO A 176 -0.46 6.19 -16.80
C PRO A 176 0.88 6.82 -17.18
N GLY A 177 1.18 6.88 -18.47
CA GLY A 177 2.43 7.47 -18.95
C GLY A 177 3.62 6.51 -18.96
N SER A 178 3.42 5.21 -18.76
CA SER A 178 4.46 4.17 -18.74
C SER A 178 5.38 4.16 -19.96
N SER A 179 4.92 4.61 -21.12
CA SER A 179 5.72 4.73 -22.33
C SER A 179 6.94 5.67 -22.23
N ALA A 180 6.97 6.52 -21.21
CA ALA A 180 8.11 7.41 -20.95
C ALA A 180 9.33 6.66 -20.39
N PHE A 181 9.14 5.49 -19.76
CA PHE A 181 10.22 4.74 -19.12
C PHE A 181 10.24 3.26 -19.50
N LEU A 182 9.10 2.62 -19.83
CA LEU A 182 9.05 1.21 -20.21
C LEU A 182 9.19 1.06 -21.72
N LEU A 183 10.27 0.41 -22.17
CA LEU A 183 10.51 0.15 -23.60
C LEU A 183 9.79 -1.11 -24.10
N GLY A 184 9.48 -2.05 -23.19
CA GLY A 184 8.83 -3.31 -23.49
C GLY A 184 9.36 -4.46 -22.66
N GLY A 185 8.89 -5.68 -22.95
CA GLY A 185 9.31 -6.88 -22.24
C GLY A 185 9.14 -8.14 -23.07
N VAL A 186 9.86 -9.20 -22.67
CA VAL A 186 9.80 -10.53 -23.25
C VAL A 186 9.36 -11.52 -22.17
N ILE A 187 8.38 -12.37 -22.47
CA ILE A 187 8.00 -13.49 -21.61
C ILE A 187 8.63 -14.75 -22.21
N ALA A 188 9.82 -15.12 -21.71
CA ALA A 188 10.58 -16.28 -22.15
C ALA A 188 10.32 -17.49 -21.25
N TYR A 189 9.08 -17.99 -21.25
CA TYR A 189 8.68 -19.09 -20.38
C TYR A 189 9.28 -20.44 -20.83
N HIS A 190 9.19 -20.75 -22.12
CA HIS A 190 9.78 -21.95 -22.71
C HIS A 190 11.31 -21.79 -22.96
N ASN A 191 12.08 -22.88 -22.85
CA ASN A 191 13.53 -22.83 -23.02
C ASN A 191 13.93 -22.34 -24.42
N ASP A 192 13.20 -22.71 -25.47
CA ASP A 192 13.47 -22.23 -26.82
C ASP A 192 13.43 -20.70 -26.91
N LEU A 193 12.44 -20.07 -26.22
CA LEU A 193 12.39 -18.60 -26.16
C LEU A 193 13.52 -17.98 -25.37
N LYS A 194 14.05 -18.67 -24.34
CA LYS A 194 15.26 -18.24 -23.62
C LYS A 194 16.46 -18.24 -24.57
N MET A 195 16.61 -19.30 -25.35
CA MET A 195 17.71 -19.43 -26.33
C MET A 195 17.53 -18.45 -27.49
N ASP A 196 16.37 -18.38 -28.11
CA ASP A 196 16.15 -17.63 -29.34
C ASP A 196 16.14 -16.12 -29.10
N LEU A 197 15.44 -15.65 -28.06
CA LEU A 197 15.26 -14.23 -27.80
C LEU A 197 16.30 -13.67 -26.84
N LEU A 198 16.60 -14.36 -25.75
CA LEU A 198 17.50 -13.88 -24.73
C LEU A 198 18.94 -14.39 -24.88
N LYS A 199 19.19 -15.30 -25.84
CA LYS A 199 20.51 -15.86 -26.15
C LYS A 199 21.14 -16.66 -25.01
N VAL A 200 20.33 -17.23 -24.14
CA VAL A 200 20.77 -18.20 -23.13
C VAL A 200 21.31 -19.42 -23.87
N SER A 201 22.49 -19.92 -23.49
CA SER A 201 23.07 -21.08 -24.16
C SER A 201 22.35 -22.37 -23.80
N ALA A 202 22.28 -23.32 -24.74
CA ALA A 202 21.76 -24.67 -24.44
C ALA A 202 22.58 -25.33 -23.35
N GLU A 203 23.91 -25.13 -23.34
CA GLU A 203 24.82 -25.66 -22.32
C GLU A 203 24.49 -25.12 -20.92
N THR A 204 24.15 -23.83 -20.78
CA THR A 204 23.73 -23.25 -19.51
C THR A 204 22.45 -23.94 -19.01
N LEU A 205 21.44 -24.06 -19.87
CA LEU A 205 20.17 -24.70 -19.52
C LEU A 205 20.32 -26.17 -19.14
N GLU A 206 21.24 -26.90 -19.79
CA GLU A 206 21.53 -28.31 -19.49
C GLU A 206 22.27 -28.47 -18.16
N ASN A 207 23.24 -27.61 -17.88
CA ASN A 207 24.11 -27.76 -16.71
C ASN A 207 23.49 -27.26 -15.41
N VAL A 208 22.78 -26.11 -15.44
CA VAL A 208 22.28 -25.44 -14.24
C VAL A 208 20.76 -25.23 -14.23
N GLY A 209 20.09 -25.57 -15.33
CA GLY A 209 18.63 -25.49 -15.45
C GLY A 209 18.13 -24.09 -15.77
N ALA A 210 16.79 -24.00 -15.92
CA ALA A 210 16.12 -22.76 -16.31
C ALA A 210 15.90 -21.76 -15.14
N VAL A 211 16.27 -22.14 -13.92
CA VAL A 211 16.11 -21.32 -12.70
C VAL A 211 17.44 -21.29 -11.96
N SER A 212 18.32 -20.40 -12.41
CA SER A 212 19.66 -20.21 -11.85
C SER A 212 20.11 -18.76 -12.11
N GLU A 213 21.19 -18.35 -11.46
CA GLU A 213 21.79 -17.03 -11.67
C GLU A 213 22.44 -16.91 -13.06
N GLU A 214 22.87 -18.04 -13.66
CA GLU A 214 23.50 -18.10 -14.95
C GLU A 214 22.50 -18.04 -16.11
N THR A 215 21.21 -18.35 -15.84
CA THR A 215 20.14 -18.32 -16.82
C THR A 215 19.37 -17.03 -16.77
#